data_90b3431e654212af007249cce64360e1
#
_entry.id   90b3431e654212af007249cce64360e1
#
_cell.length_a   1.000
_cell.length_b   1.000
_cell.length_c   1.000
_cell.angle_alpha   90.00
_cell.angle_beta   90.00
_cell.angle_gamma   90.00
#
_symmetry.space_group_name_H-M   'P 1'
#
loop_
_entity.id
_entity.type
_entity.pdbx_description
1 polymer ?
#
loop_
_entity_poly.entity_id
_entity_poly.type
_entity_poly.pdbx_seq_one_letter_code
_entity_poly.pdbx_strand_id
1 'polypeptide(L)'
;QNIHIYINKGDHGYTPNFENALRNAHGDYIFLSDQDDIWMPDKVEACMKYLKVNDFVVSDALIVDGNNKPLFDSFCEQRKSKFGFLNTLIRFSYLGCCFAFRRKVLSKALPFPKNHILCTHDNWLALVSTAFYKSAFIPLPLIRYRRYGGNASSGAKNANKSILFMIHYRLYLLFHLIGRCLVAK
;
A
#
# COMPACT_ATOMS: atom_id res chain seq x y z
N GLN A 1 -4.59 17.43 18.64
CA GLN A 1 -4.05 16.70 17.46
C GLN A 1 -2.81 17.41 16.99
N ASN A 2 -1.69 16.67 16.85
CA ASN A 2 -0.45 17.21 16.29
C ASN A 2 -0.49 16.96 14.79
N ILE A 3 -0.68 18.01 13.98
CA ILE A 3 -0.64 17.96 12.53
C ILE A 3 0.69 18.57 12.07
N HIS A 4 1.46 17.81 11.30
CA HIS A 4 2.68 18.26 10.68
C HIS A 4 2.55 18.25 9.16
N ILE A 5 2.87 19.33 8.50
CA ILE A 5 2.81 19.47 7.05
C ILE A 5 4.25 19.49 6.50
N TYR A 6 4.53 18.53 5.61
CA TYR A 6 5.83 18.44 4.95
C TYR A 6 5.68 18.62 3.45
N ILE A 7 6.25 19.69 2.92
CA ILE A 7 6.25 19.98 1.49
C ILE A 7 7.35 19.15 0.81
N ASN A 8 6.97 18.33 -0.15
CA ASN A 8 7.92 17.61 -0.98
C ASN A 8 8.52 18.58 -2.00
N LYS A 9 9.83 18.82 -1.90
CA LYS A 9 10.61 19.69 -2.82
C LYS A 9 11.31 18.91 -3.94
N GLY A 10 11.20 17.57 -3.92
CA GLY A 10 11.80 16.68 -4.91
C GLY A 10 10.83 16.31 -6.03
N ASP A 11 10.93 15.05 -6.45
CA ASP A 11 10.08 14.51 -7.51
C ASP A 11 8.59 14.62 -7.18
N HIS A 12 7.77 14.95 -8.18
CA HIS A 12 6.34 15.08 -8.02
C HIS A 12 5.60 13.76 -8.26
N GLY A 13 4.43 13.62 -7.64
CA GLY A 13 3.54 12.46 -7.78
C GLY A 13 3.27 11.77 -6.43
N TYR A 14 2.30 10.86 -6.44
CA TYR A 14 1.86 10.20 -5.21
C TYR A 14 2.97 9.35 -4.55
N THR A 15 3.75 8.60 -5.31
CA THR A 15 4.81 7.73 -4.75
C THR A 15 5.92 8.53 -4.04
N PRO A 16 6.52 9.59 -4.64
CA PRO A 16 7.48 10.44 -3.93
C PRO A 16 6.87 11.18 -2.74
N ASN A 17 5.59 11.57 -2.82
CA ASN A 17 4.93 12.24 -1.70
C ASN A 17 4.76 11.31 -0.50
N PHE A 18 4.36 10.04 -0.74
CA PHE A 18 4.33 9.03 0.32
C PHE A 18 5.74 8.76 0.88
N GLU A 19 6.78 8.68 0.05
CA GLU A 19 8.15 8.52 0.54
C GLU A 19 8.58 9.68 1.43
N ASN A 20 8.29 10.93 1.02
CA ASN A 20 8.60 12.13 1.83
C ASN A 20 7.87 12.08 3.18
N ALA A 21 6.58 11.73 3.20
CA ALA A 21 5.82 11.60 4.43
C ALA A 21 6.37 10.49 5.34
N LEU A 22 6.72 9.34 4.79
CA LEU A 22 7.25 8.20 5.53
C LEU A 22 8.65 8.48 6.12
N ARG A 23 9.50 9.27 5.45
CA ARG A 23 10.80 9.72 5.99
C ARG A 23 10.63 10.63 7.22
N ASN A 24 9.53 11.35 7.31
CA ASN A 24 9.20 12.26 8.40
C ASN A 24 8.25 11.63 9.44
N ALA A 25 7.90 10.36 9.30
CA ALA A 25 7.04 9.67 10.26
C ALA A 25 7.84 9.20 11.48
N HIS A 26 7.41 9.60 12.68
CA HIS A 26 8.09 9.28 13.95
C HIS A 26 7.30 8.31 14.84
N GLY A 27 6.04 8.02 14.53
CA GLY A 27 5.21 7.07 15.29
C GLY A 27 5.72 5.63 15.17
N ASP A 28 5.48 4.81 16.18
CA ASP A 28 5.85 3.39 16.18
C ASP A 28 4.98 2.56 15.21
N TYR A 29 3.77 3.02 14.99
CA TYR A 29 2.81 2.46 14.05
C TYR A 29 2.43 3.51 13.01
N ILE A 30 2.42 3.10 11.76
CA ILE A 30 2.15 3.97 10.62
C ILE A 30 0.92 3.43 9.90
N PHE A 31 -0.01 4.34 9.62
CA PHE A 31 -1.22 4.08 8.85
C PHE A 31 -1.20 4.95 7.62
N LEU A 32 -1.34 4.36 6.44
CA LEU A 32 -1.49 5.13 5.22
C LEU A 32 -2.95 5.58 5.04
N SER A 33 -3.11 6.76 4.46
CA SER A 33 -4.43 7.33 4.15
C SER A 33 -4.35 8.13 2.87
N ASP A 34 -5.31 7.94 2.00
CA ASP A 34 -5.56 8.82 0.87
C ASP A 34 -6.54 9.93 1.29
N GLN A 35 -6.50 11.06 0.62
CA GLN A 35 -7.27 12.26 1.01
C GLN A 35 -8.79 12.14 0.75
N ASP A 36 -9.18 11.18 -0.07
CA ASP A 36 -10.56 10.99 -0.52
C ASP A 36 -11.27 9.78 0.08
N ASP A 37 -10.57 9.02 0.95
CA ASP A 37 -11.13 7.84 1.62
C ASP A 37 -11.64 8.14 3.03
N ILE A 38 -12.57 7.31 3.50
CA ILE A 38 -13.15 7.41 4.85
C ILE A 38 -12.77 6.18 5.64
N TRP A 39 -12.11 6.37 6.77
CA TRP A 39 -11.81 5.30 7.71
C TRP A 39 -13.07 4.85 8.46
N MET A 40 -13.24 3.54 8.61
CA MET A 40 -14.24 3.01 9.53
C MET A 40 -13.83 3.29 10.98
N PRO A 41 -14.79 3.51 11.89
CA PRO A 41 -14.49 3.90 13.27
C PRO A 41 -13.57 2.94 14.02
N ASP A 42 -13.62 1.67 13.72
CA ASP A 42 -12.86 0.58 14.34
C ASP A 42 -11.53 0.26 13.61
N LYS A 43 -11.19 0.97 12.54
CA LYS A 43 -9.99 0.68 11.73
C LYS A 43 -8.72 0.62 12.57
N VAL A 44 -8.47 1.62 13.40
CA VAL A 44 -7.25 1.68 14.19
C VAL A 44 -7.21 0.51 15.18
N GLU A 45 -8.30 0.29 15.91
CA GLU A 45 -8.39 -0.79 16.90
C GLU A 45 -8.18 -2.17 16.24
N ALA A 46 -8.88 -2.44 15.14
CA ALA A 46 -8.76 -3.69 14.41
C ALA A 46 -7.33 -3.92 13.90
N CYS A 47 -6.71 -2.92 13.25
CA CYS A 47 -5.33 -3.04 12.79
C CYS A 47 -4.35 -3.25 13.95
N MET A 48 -4.52 -2.53 15.07
CA MET A 48 -3.64 -2.66 16.25
C MET A 48 -3.72 -4.04 16.89
N LYS A 49 -4.89 -4.72 16.90
CA LYS A 49 -5.00 -6.11 17.34
C LYS A 49 -4.08 -7.05 16.54
N TYR A 50 -4.06 -6.90 15.23
CA TYR A 50 -3.18 -7.70 14.35
C TYR A 50 -1.70 -7.30 14.46
N LEU A 51 -1.42 -6.00 14.64
CA LEU A 51 -0.05 -5.49 14.79
C LEU A 51 0.62 -5.88 16.10
N LYS A 52 -0.12 -6.43 17.08
CA LYS A 52 0.49 -7.03 18.29
C LYS A 52 1.46 -8.16 17.93
N VAL A 53 1.14 -8.96 16.91
CA VAL A 53 1.88 -10.16 16.52
C VAL A 53 2.39 -10.13 15.07
N ASN A 54 2.09 -9.08 14.31
CA ASN A 54 2.56 -8.86 12.94
C ASN A 54 3.26 -7.51 12.84
N ASP A 55 4.00 -7.32 11.77
CA ASP A 55 4.75 -6.09 11.48
C ASP A 55 4.06 -5.24 10.41
N PHE A 56 3.27 -5.88 9.55
CA PHE A 56 2.53 -5.26 8.48
C PHE A 56 1.16 -5.92 8.34
N VAL A 57 0.14 -5.12 8.12
CA VAL A 57 -1.23 -5.61 7.89
C VAL A 57 -1.88 -4.87 6.73
N VAL A 58 -2.71 -5.59 5.99
CA VAL A 58 -3.55 -5.05 4.92
C VAL A 58 -5.00 -5.36 5.26
N SER A 59 -5.86 -4.37 5.35
CA SER A 59 -7.30 -4.56 5.48
C SER A 59 -7.99 -4.62 4.11
N ASP A 60 -9.23 -5.07 4.10
CA ASP A 60 -10.11 -4.89 2.96
C ASP A 60 -10.70 -3.47 2.93
N ALA A 61 -11.46 -3.17 1.88
CA ALA A 61 -12.17 -1.91 1.72
C ALA A 61 -13.56 -2.13 1.11
N LEU A 62 -14.55 -1.38 1.61
CA LEU A 62 -15.85 -1.20 0.99
C LEU A 62 -15.70 -0.20 -0.17
N ILE A 63 -16.13 -0.55 -1.38
CA ILE A 63 -16.10 0.36 -2.52
C ILE A 63 -17.37 1.18 -2.52
N VAL A 64 -17.24 2.52 -2.53
CA VAL A 64 -18.38 3.45 -2.57
C VAL A 64 -18.25 4.42 -3.76
N ASP A 65 -19.37 4.99 -4.18
CA ASP A 65 -19.39 6.07 -5.17
C ASP A 65 -19.04 7.43 -4.53
N GLY A 66 -19.07 8.51 -5.34
CA GLY A 66 -18.81 9.89 -4.88
C GLY A 66 -19.77 10.37 -3.78
N ASN A 67 -20.94 9.77 -3.64
CA ASN A 67 -21.96 10.08 -2.64
C ASN A 67 -21.93 9.11 -1.44
N ASN A 68 -20.88 8.30 -1.29
CA ASN A 68 -20.71 7.25 -0.28
C ASN A 68 -21.72 6.09 -0.37
N LYS A 69 -22.42 5.91 -1.48
CA LYS A 69 -23.31 4.78 -1.71
C LYS A 69 -22.47 3.53 -2.01
N PRO A 70 -22.70 2.39 -1.31
CA PRO A 70 -21.97 1.15 -1.56
C PRO A 70 -22.14 0.66 -3.00
N LEU A 71 -21.02 0.32 -3.65
CA LEU A 71 -20.96 -0.31 -4.97
C LEU A 71 -20.56 -1.79 -4.86
N PHE A 72 -19.60 -2.12 -3.99
CA PHE A 72 -19.15 -3.47 -3.70
C PHE A 72 -18.71 -3.58 -2.25
N ASP A 73 -19.09 -4.68 -1.59
CA ASP A 73 -18.82 -4.90 -0.17
C ASP A 73 -17.36 -5.22 0.13
N SER A 74 -16.60 -5.72 -0.86
CA SER A 74 -15.19 -6.06 -0.73
C SER A 74 -14.41 -5.72 -1.99
N PHE A 75 -13.37 -4.91 -1.82
CA PHE A 75 -12.38 -4.64 -2.88
C PHE A 75 -11.57 -5.91 -3.20
N CYS A 76 -11.19 -6.66 -2.18
CA CYS A 76 -10.35 -7.84 -2.34
C CYS A 76 -11.10 -8.97 -3.06
N GLU A 77 -12.38 -9.17 -2.80
CA GLU A 77 -13.20 -10.13 -3.54
C GLU A 77 -13.38 -9.71 -5.00
N GLN A 78 -13.75 -8.46 -5.24
CA GLN A 78 -13.89 -7.91 -6.60
C GLN A 78 -12.61 -8.09 -7.41
N ARG A 79 -11.46 -7.88 -6.79
CA ARG A 79 -10.13 -7.99 -7.43
C ARG A 79 -9.59 -9.42 -7.44
N LYS A 80 -10.24 -10.36 -6.76
CA LYS A 80 -9.73 -11.72 -6.51
C LYS A 80 -8.32 -11.67 -5.93
N SER A 81 -8.13 -10.80 -4.93
CA SER A 81 -6.84 -10.55 -4.29
C SER A 81 -6.40 -11.78 -3.51
N LYS A 82 -5.11 -12.11 -3.59
CA LYS A 82 -4.51 -13.19 -2.81
C LYS A 82 -3.33 -12.64 -2.03
N PHE A 83 -3.32 -12.86 -0.70
CA PHE A 83 -2.27 -12.37 0.17
C PHE A 83 -1.01 -13.24 0.08
N GLY A 84 0.15 -12.63 0.36
CA GLY A 84 1.45 -13.27 0.44
C GLY A 84 2.43 -12.83 -0.64
N PHE A 85 3.71 -13.11 -0.40
CA PHE A 85 4.82 -12.61 -1.21
C PHE A 85 4.70 -12.92 -2.71
N LEU A 86 4.50 -14.20 -3.06
CA LEU A 86 4.41 -14.61 -4.46
C LEU A 86 3.22 -13.94 -5.17
N ASN A 87 2.07 -13.87 -4.50
CA ASN A 87 0.90 -13.22 -5.07
C ASN A 87 1.12 -11.72 -5.27
N THR A 88 1.75 -11.04 -4.30
CA THR A 88 2.10 -9.62 -4.39
C THR A 88 3.06 -9.36 -5.55
N LEU A 89 4.07 -10.20 -5.75
CA LEU A 89 5.03 -10.08 -6.84
C LEU A 89 4.39 -10.32 -8.21
N ILE A 90 3.55 -11.36 -8.34
CA ILE A 90 2.93 -11.74 -9.60
C ILE A 90 1.81 -10.77 -9.98
N ARG A 91 0.96 -10.42 -9.01
CA ARG A 91 -0.21 -9.57 -9.23
C ARG A 91 -0.52 -8.75 -7.99
N PHE A 92 0.08 -7.59 -7.85
CA PHE A 92 -0.30 -6.65 -6.80
C PHE A 92 -1.77 -6.24 -6.94
N SER A 93 -2.54 -6.37 -5.88
CA SER A 93 -3.99 -6.18 -5.90
C SER A 93 -4.55 -5.63 -4.59
N TYR A 94 -3.80 -4.76 -3.90
CA TYR A 94 -4.22 -4.08 -2.68
C TYR A 94 -4.29 -2.57 -2.89
N LEU A 95 -4.86 -1.88 -1.91
CA LEU A 95 -4.88 -0.42 -1.83
C LEU A 95 -3.90 0.04 -0.74
N GLY A 96 -3.07 1.04 -1.03
CA GLY A 96 -2.13 1.60 -0.07
C GLY A 96 -2.80 2.14 1.18
N CYS A 97 -3.95 2.80 1.04
CA CYS A 97 -4.75 3.30 2.16
C CYS A 97 -5.24 2.23 3.14
N CYS A 98 -5.21 0.93 2.73
CA CYS A 98 -5.53 -0.21 3.58
C CYS A 98 -4.36 -0.68 4.46
N PHE A 99 -3.18 -0.07 4.35
CA PHE A 99 -1.97 -0.52 5.04
C PHE A 99 -1.83 0.11 6.42
N ALA A 100 -1.43 -0.74 7.38
CA ALA A 100 -0.89 -0.31 8.65
C ALA A 100 0.32 -1.17 9.02
N PHE A 101 1.37 -0.57 9.60
CA PHE A 101 2.61 -1.30 9.85
C PHE A 101 3.44 -0.67 10.96
N ARG A 102 4.36 -1.47 11.53
CA ARG A 102 5.35 -1.00 12.48
C ARG A 102 6.44 -0.20 11.76
N ARG A 103 6.90 0.90 12.33
CA ARG A 103 7.95 1.76 11.75
C ARG A 103 9.19 1.00 11.29
N LYS A 104 9.56 -0.10 11.94
CA LYS A 104 10.71 -0.93 11.53
C LYS A 104 10.64 -1.43 10.07
N VAL A 105 9.45 -1.51 9.47
CA VAL A 105 9.30 -1.86 8.05
C VAL A 105 10.03 -0.87 7.14
N LEU A 106 10.10 0.40 7.55
CA LEU A 106 10.76 1.46 6.78
C LEU A 106 12.27 1.23 6.64
N SER A 107 12.93 0.51 7.56
CA SER A 107 14.36 0.23 7.48
C SER A 107 14.75 -0.52 6.20
N LYS A 108 13.87 -1.39 5.70
CA LYS A 108 14.06 -2.10 4.42
C LYS A 108 13.29 -1.48 3.26
N ALA A 109 12.22 -0.73 3.51
CA ALA A 109 11.42 -0.13 2.45
C ALA A 109 12.05 1.14 1.88
N LEU A 110 12.68 1.98 2.71
CA LEU A 110 13.29 3.25 2.28
C LEU A 110 14.77 3.08 1.87
N PRO A 111 15.24 3.87 0.89
CA PRO A 111 14.47 4.69 -0.05
C PRO A 111 13.69 3.84 -1.05
N PHE A 112 12.62 4.39 -1.63
CA PHE A 112 11.89 3.68 -2.69
C PHE A 112 12.74 3.59 -3.98
N PRO A 113 12.54 2.55 -4.81
CA PRO A 113 13.11 2.50 -6.15
C PRO A 113 12.64 3.69 -7.00
N LYS A 114 13.58 4.31 -7.73
CA LYS A 114 13.33 5.59 -8.41
C LYS A 114 12.36 5.53 -9.59
N ASN A 115 12.22 4.37 -10.23
CA ASN A 115 11.29 4.26 -11.37
C ASN A 115 9.86 4.04 -10.87
N HIS A 116 9.12 5.11 -10.66
CA HIS A 116 7.76 5.09 -10.12
C HIS A 116 6.70 4.54 -11.10
N ILE A 117 7.05 4.33 -12.37
CA ILE A 117 6.20 3.61 -13.33
C ILE A 117 6.23 2.10 -13.05
N LEU A 118 7.39 1.60 -12.65
CA LEU A 118 7.62 0.19 -12.33
C LEU A 118 7.45 -0.11 -10.83
N CYS A 119 7.42 0.91 -9.98
CA CYS A 119 7.41 0.73 -8.53
C CYS A 119 6.58 1.82 -7.86
N THR A 120 5.33 1.54 -7.53
CA THR A 120 4.49 2.42 -6.72
C THR A 120 4.75 2.19 -5.24
N HIS A 121 4.47 3.20 -4.39
CA HIS A 121 4.70 3.12 -2.94
C HIS A 121 4.00 1.93 -2.29
N ASP A 122 2.75 1.69 -2.65
CA ASP A 122 1.90 0.63 -2.12
C ASP A 122 2.40 -0.77 -2.53
N ASN A 123 2.72 -0.95 -3.82
CA ASN A 123 3.28 -2.21 -4.29
C ASN A 123 4.62 -2.53 -3.63
N TRP A 124 5.50 -1.53 -3.53
CA TRP A 124 6.81 -1.72 -2.92
C TRP A 124 6.71 -2.03 -1.42
N LEU A 125 5.91 -1.27 -0.67
CA LEU A 125 5.69 -1.52 0.76
C LEU A 125 5.12 -2.91 1.01
N ALA A 126 4.12 -3.34 0.24
CA ALA A 126 3.54 -4.67 0.36
C ALA A 126 4.57 -5.76 0.03
N LEU A 127 5.37 -5.58 -1.04
CA LEU A 127 6.37 -6.55 -1.46
C LEU A 127 7.49 -6.71 -0.42
N VAL A 128 8.07 -5.60 0.07
CA VAL A 128 9.09 -5.61 1.12
C VAL A 128 8.52 -6.22 2.40
N SER A 129 7.31 -5.84 2.78
CA SER A 129 6.68 -6.33 4.00
C SER A 129 6.43 -7.83 3.97
N THR A 130 5.88 -8.33 2.87
CA THR A 130 5.60 -9.77 2.73
C THR A 130 6.87 -10.62 2.54
N ALA A 131 7.98 -10.02 2.08
CA ALA A 131 9.26 -10.71 1.91
C ALA A 131 10.07 -10.80 3.22
N PHE A 132 10.07 -9.74 4.04
CA PHE A 132 11.03 -9.61 5.15
C PHE A 132 10.39 -9.56 6.54
N TYR A 133 9.07 -9.39 6.62
CA TYR A 133 8.38 -9.15 7.89
C TYR A 133 7.15 -10.05 8.04
N LYS A 134 6.76 -10.26 9.29
CA LYS A 134 5.52 -10.99 9.58
C LYS A 134 4.33 -10.14 9.18
N SER A 135 3.58 -10.61 8.19
CA SER A 135 2.51 -9.86 7.54
C SER A 135 1.19 -10.62 7.60
N ALA A 136 0.07 -9.91 7.71
CA ALA A 136 -1.27 -10.49 7.73
C ALA A 136 -2.28 -9.71 6.90
N PHE A 137 -3.29 -10.41 6.41
CA PHE A 137 -4.48 -9.84 5.82
C PHE A 137 -5.62 -9.81 6.85
N ILE A 138 -6.32 -8.69 6.93
CA ILE A 138 -7.51 -8.49 7.78
C ILE A 138 -8.73 -8.54 6.86
N PRO A 139 -9.58 -9.58 6.94
CA PRO A 139 -10.74 -9.73 6.06
C PRO A 139 -11.93 -8.87 6.53
N LEU A 140 -11.66 -7.63 6.85
CA LEU A 140 -12.65 -6.64 7.28
C LEU A 140 -12.49 -5.38 6.43
N PRO A 141 -13.58 -4.83 5.86
CA PRO A 141 -13.55 -3.58 5.11
C PRO A 141 -13.44 -2.40 6.07
N LEU A 142 -12.22 -2.00 6.38
CA LEU A 142 -11.92 -0.94 7.36
C LEU A 142 -11.81 0.46 6.73
N ILE A 143 -12.08 0.57 5.44
CA ILE A 143 -12.09 1.82 4.66
C ILE A 143 -13.30 1.82 3.74
N ARG A 144 -13.91 2.99 3.55
CA ARG A 144 -14.78 3.29 2.41
C ARG A 144 -13.89 3.89 1.32
N TYR A 145 -13.52 3.05 0.34
CA TYR A 145 -12.74 3.45 -0.81
C TYR A 145 -13.64 4.12 -1.85
N ARG A 146 -13.45 5.43 -2.03
CA ARG A 146 -14.32 6.22 -2.88
C ARG A 146 -13.89 6.13 -4.33
N ARG A 147 -14.83 5.75 -5.22
CA ARG A 147 -14.63 5.70 -6.67
C ARG A 147 -15.50 6.70 -7.39
N TYR A 148 -14.86 7.67 -8.01
CA TYR A 148 -15.48 8.65 -8.90
C TYR A 148 -14.56 8.88 -10.10
N GLY A 149 -15.07 9.51 -11.19
CA GLY A 149 -14.33 9.64 -12.45
C GLY A 149 -12.99 10.37 -12.39
N GLY A 150 -12.64 11.01 -11.26
CA GLY A 150 -11.42 11.77 -11.02
C GLY A 150 -10.32 11.04 -10.22
N ASN A 151 -10.48 9.75 -9.86
CA ASN A 151 -9.43 9.05 -9.14
C ASN A 151 -8.15 8.92 -9.97
N ALA A 152 -7.00 9.25 -9.37
CA ALA A 152 -5.68 9.14 -10.00
C ALA A 152 -5.30 7.69 -10.30
N SER A 153 -5.76 6.73 -9.48
CA SER A 153 -5.58 5.31 -9.74
C SER A 153 -6.66 4.78 -10.68
N SER A 154 -6.27 4.16 -11.78
CA SER A 154 -7.21 3.51 -12.72
C SER A 154 -7.98 2.32 -12.10
N GLY A 155 -7.73 2.03 -10.87
CA GLY A 155 -8.39 1.10 -9.90
C GLY A 155 -8.90 -0.24 -10.40
N ALA A 156 -8.95 -0.50 -11.67
CA ALA A 156 -9.33 -1.77 -12.28
C ALA A 156 -9.57 -1.70 -13.81
N LYS A 157 -9.32 -0.59 -14.47
CA LYS A 157 -9.31 -0.67 -15.93
C LYS A 157 -8.08 -1.47 -16.31
N ASN A 158 -8.29 -2.66 -16.89
CA ASN A 158 -7.26 -3.47 -17.52
C ASN A 158 -6.57 -2.60 -18.58
N ALA A 159 -5.53 -1.88 -18.18
CA ALA A 159 -4.53 -1.48 -19.15
C ALA A 159 -3.95 -2.81 -19.63
N ASN A 160 -4.13 -3.15 -20.90
CA ASN A 160 -3.48 -4.29 -21.54
C ASN A 160 -1.97 -4.02 -21.56
N LYS A 161 -1.33 -4.22 -20.40
CA LYS A 161 0.13 -4.11 -20.29
C LYS A 161 0.72 -5.29 -21.05
N SER A 162 1.68 -5.02 -21.94
CA SER A 162 2.34 -6.08 -22.68
C SER A 162 3.02 -7.08 -21.75
N ILE A 163 3.17 -8.32 -22.19
CA ILE A 163 3.85 -9.37 -21.42
C ILE A 163 5.29 -8.92 -21.08
N LEU A 164 5.97 -8.28 -22.02
CA LEU A 164 7.33 -7.74 -21.82
C LEU A 164 7.35 -6.69 -20.70
N PHE A 165 6.37 -5.80 -20.65
CA PHE A 165 6.25 -4.84 -19.54
C PHE A 165 6.05 -5.56 -18.20
N MET A 166 5.23 -6.61 -18.17
CA MET A 166 4.96 -7.35 -16.94
C MET A 166 6.20 -8.12 -16.44
N ILE A 167 7.01 -8.65 -17.35
CA ILE A 167 8.29 -9.30 -17.02
C ILE A 167 9.29 -8.25 -16.50
N HIS A 168 9.49 -7.16 -17.25
CA HIS A 168 10.40 -6.07 -16.85
C HIS A 168 10.05 -5.51 -15.48
N TYR A 169 8.77 -5.24 -15.23
CA TYR A 169 8.26 -4.77 -13.96
C TYR A 169 8.64 -5.70 -12.79
N ARG A 170 8.45 -7.03 -12.95
CA ARG A 170 8.78 -8.01 -11.90
C ARG A 170 10.28 -8.13 -11.67
N LEU A 171 11.06 -8.15 -12.75
CA LEU A 171 12.52 -8.20 -12.67
C LEU A 171 13.08 -6.96 -11.98
N TYR A 172 12.54 -5.77 -12.29
CA TYR A 172 12.91 -4.53 -11.64
C TYR A 172 12.65 -4.59 -10.13
N LEU A 173 11.45 -5.04 -9.72
CA LEU A 173 11.10 -5.18 -8.31
C LEU A 173 11.99 -6.20 -7.60
N LEU A 174 12.23 -7.36 -8.21
CA LEU A 174 13.09 -8.41 -7.63
C LEU A 174 14.53 -7.92 -7.46
N PHE A 175 15.08 -7.24 -8.45
CA PHE A 175 16.44 -6.68 -8.37
C PHE A 175 16.58 -5.75 -7.15
N HIS A 176 15.65 -4.82 -6.99
CA HIS A 176 15.67 -3.91 -5.85
C HIS A 176 15.39 -4.63 -4.53
N LEU A 177 14.54 -5.66 -4.53
CA LEU A 177 14.25 -6.46 -3.33
C LEU A 177 15.47 -7.24 -2.85
N ILE A 178 16.22 -7.86 -3.76
CA ILE A 178 17.48 -8.57 -3.45
C ILE A 178 18.47 -7.60 -2.79
N GLY A 179 18.59 -6.37 -3.30
CA GLY A 179 19.42 -5.34 -2.68
C GLY A 179 19.04 -5.07 -1.21
N ARG A 180 17.78 -5.29 -0.82
CA ARG A 180 17.33 -5.14 0.59
C ARG A 180 17.76 -6.28 1.51
N CYS A 181 18.17 -7.42 0.98
CA CYS A 181 18.75 -8.49 1.80
C CYS A 181 20.04 -8.04 2.50
N LEU A 182 20.81 -7.14 1.87
CA LEU A 182 22.09 -6.62 2.39
C LEU A 182 21.91 -5.51 3.44
N VAL A 183 20.72 -4.92 3.55
CA VAL A 183 20.42 -3.91 4.58
C VAL A 183 20.20 -4.63 5.91
N ALA A 184 20.98 -4.30 6.94
CA ALA A 184 20.76 -4.84 8.29
C ALA A 184 19.35 -4.53 8.80
N LYS A 185 18.84 -5.40 9.68
CA LYS A 185 17.53 -5.20 10.33
C LYS A 185 17.59 -4.08 11.35
#